data_4abc0662891ffb6d32b8c21265591d42
#
_entry.id   4abc0662891ffb6d32b8c21265591d42
#
_cell.length_a   1.000
_cell.length_b   1.000
_cell.length_c   1.000
_cell.angle_alpha   90.00
_cell.angle_beta   90.00
_cell.angle_gamma   90.00
#
_symmetry.space_group_name_H-M   'P 1'
#
loop_
_entity.id
_entity.type
_entity.pdbx_description
1 polymer ?
#
loop_
_entity_poly.entity_id
_entity_poly.type
_entity_poly.pdbx_seq_one_letter_code
_entity_poly.pdbx_strand_id
1 'polypeptide(L)'
;MKKDLFSGLTKKNFDLKKFKELKRILSKQGIVIKRKPFSNIDFRFNEFKSLYLTALASFLIVMFSFIIPLSVDIDNQIASNNDSKINNSKKDFEKVLSGESIDDKEKVDEGLDLSNILEDVFKFDELPEDTVRLSASTIEQLFKDTNYSLSEVRRTKKVKPIRLSLLPNEMKSIENSGKRKNLFIKIILPLVLEENNRIIIDRKKLFTILNKNKNSKDEIKWLNQKFKQYGVVNKDLATLKVRMDIIPVSLAIAQAAKETGWGTSRFAIEGNALFGQWTWSGEGIKPAGADTDATYKVMKFNVLKASVRAYQRNLNTHSSYKKFRFIRAQLRDDNKKLDSLKLAEYLDNYAQTGTEYTKVLKQIIQQNQLKDFDEVKLLPLSVKYKNII
;
A
#
# COMPACT_ATOMS: atom_id res chain seq x y z
N MET A 1 -6.84 -0.34 44.23
CA MET A 1 -5.45 -0.43 44.77
C MET A 1 -4.44 -0.73 43.64
N LYS A 2 -4.34 0.10 42.58
CA LYS A 2 -3.35 -0.10 41.50
C LYS A 2 -2.82 1.24 40.95
N LYS A 3 -3.03 2.35 41.66
CA LYS A 3 -2.53 3.69 41.22
C LYS A 3 -1.14 4.04 41.76
N ASP A 4 -0.61 3.33 42.76
CA ASP A 4 0.55 3.78 43.50
C ASP A 4 1.89 3.08 43.17
N LEU A 5 1.92 2.17 42.19
CA LEU A 5 3.16 1.47 41.85
C LEU A 5 4.11 2.28 40.95
N PHE A 6 3.64 3.36 40.35
CA PHE A 6 4.43 4.17 39.38
C PHE A 6 4.56 5.65 39.70
N SER A 7 3.90 6.17 40.73
CA SER A 7 3.96 7.59 41.13
C SER A 7 5.29 8.00 41.80
N GLY A 8 6.19 7.05 42.09
CA GLY A 8 7.47 7.30 42.78
C GLY A 8 8.72 7.29 41.89
N LEU A 9 8.60 7.08 40.57
CA LEU A 9 9.77 6.99 39.67
C LEU A 9 10.14 8.37 39.08
N THR A 10 10.48 9.32 39.93
CA THR A 10 11.23 10.52 39.54
C THR A 10 12.72 10.18 39.45
N LYS A 11 13.48 10.96 38.63
CA LYS A 11 14.93 10.80 38.37
C LYS A 11 15.82 10.60 39.61
N LYS A 12 15.32 10.92 40.82
CA LYS A 12 16.06 10.81 42.09
C LYS A 12 15.98 9.47 42.82
N ASN A 13 15.02 8.59 42.48
CA ASN A 13 14.76 7.34 43.21
C ASN A 13 14.91 6.08 42.35
N PHE A 14 15.82 6.07 41.36
CA PHE A 14 16.08 4.90 40.54
C PHE A 14 16.89 3.87 41.31
N ASP A 15 16.21 2.82 41.80
CA ASP A 15 16.85 1.72 42.54
C ASP A 15 17.56 0.75 41.57
N LEU A 16 18.88 0.87 41.54
CA LEU A 16 19.76 0.06 40.69
C LEU A 16 19.64 -1.46 40.99
N LYS A 17 19.24 -1.84 42.21
CA LYS A 17 19.00 -3.24 42.61
C LYS A 17 17.77 -3.80 41.91
N LYS A 18 16.66 -3.09 41.91
CA LYS A 18 15.42 -3.48 41.20
C LYS A 18 15.62 -3.57 39.70
N PHE A 19 16.45 -2.68 39.13
CA PHE A 19 16.77 -2.74 37.70
C PHE A 19 17.64 -3.98 37.35
N LYS A 20 18.60 -4.34 38.20
CA LYS A 20 19.40 -5.55 38.00
C LYS A 20 18.55 -6.81 38.07
N GLU A 21 17.58 -6.84 38.98
CA GLU A 21 16.66 -7.96 39.16
C GLU A 21 15.69 -8.11 37.97
N LEU A 22 15.13 -6.99 37.48
CA LEU A 22 14.31 -6.96 36.29
C LEU A 22 15.10 -7.42 35.04
N LYS A 23 16.34 -6.97 34.89
CA LYS A 23 17.24 -7.42 33.82
C LYS A 23 17.51 -8.92 33.87
N ARG A 24 17.63 -9.52 35.10
CA ARG A 24 17.83 -10.95 35.28
C ARG A 24 16.59 -11.77 34.95
N ILE A 25 15.40 -11.24 35.24
CA ILE A 25 14.11 -11.85 34.86
C ILE A 25 13.93 -11.84 33.37
N LEU A 26 14.15 -10.67 32.71
CA LEU A 26 14.01 -10.51 31.27
C LEU A 26 15.04 -11.33 30.46
N SER A 27 16.29 -11.47 30.96
CA SER A 27 17.30 -12.32 30.32
C SER A 27 16.96 -13.80 30.39
N LYS A 28 16.27 -14.26 31.45
CA LYS A 28 15.74 -15.63 31.53
C LYS A 28 14.61 -15.92 30.55
N GLN A 29 13.95 -14.88 30.05
CA GLN A 29 12.90 -14.95 29.03
C GLN A 29 13.43 -14.64 27.59
N GLY A 30 14.77 -14.63 27.39
CA GLY A 30 15.39 -14.43 26.09
C GLY A 30 15.47 -12.97 25.63
N ILE A 31 15.08 -12.00 26.47
CA ILE A 31 15.09 -10.57 26.12
C ILE A 31 16.41 -9.93 26.57
N VAL A 32 17.27 -9.54 25.63
CA VAL A 32 18.56 -8.89 25.88
C VAL A 32 18.45 -7.37 25.76
N ILE A 33 18.60 -6.66 26.90
CA ILE A 33 18.64 -5.20 26.92
C ILE A 33 20.07 -4.72 26.68
N LYS A 34 20.39 -4.19 25.49
CA LYS A 34 21.67 -3.53 25.17
C LYS A 34 21.74 -2.15 25.78
N ARG A 35 22.80 -1.84 26.54
CA ARG A 35 23.08 -0.49 27.09
C ARG A 35 23.49 0.45 25.97
N LYS A 36 22.79 1.62 25.87
CA LYS A 36 23.41 2.87 25.38
C LYS A 36 23.85 3.71 26.57
N PRO A 37 24.98 4.42 26.51
CA PRO A 37 25.41 5.26 27.62
C PRO A 37 24.39 6.39 27.87
N PHE A 38 24.04 6.57 29.14
CA PHE A 38 23.10 7.59 29.59
C PHE A 38 23.79 8.97 29.52
N SER A 39 23.57 9.71 28.47
CA SER A 39 23.66 11.16 28.44
C SER A 39 22.46 11.67 27.69
N ASN A 40 21.57 12.38 28.39
CA ASN A 40 20.41 13.11 27.87
C ASN A 40 19.32 12.27 27.17
N ILE A 41 18.56 11.51 27.95
CA ILE A 41 17.28 10.94 27.47
C ILE A 41 16.15 11.66 28.20
N ASP A 42 15.47 12.53 27.49
CA ASP A 42 14.15 13.00 27.87
C ASP A 42 13.16 11.85 27.67
N PHE A 43 12.65 11.29 28.76
CA PHE A 43 11.60 10.29 28.73
C PHE A 43 10.29 10.92 28.27
N ARG A 44 9.97 10.84 26.99
CA ARG A 44 8.64 11.18 26.48
C ARG A 44 7.68 10.02 26.76
N PHE A 45 6.52 10.35 27.30
CA PHE A 45 5.42 9.47 27.73
C PHE A 45 4.91 8.46 26.68
N ASN A 46 5.36 8.56 25.43
CA ASN A 46 4.92 7.69 24.32
C ASN A 46 5.58 6.30 24.28
N GLU A 47 6.74 6.10 24.93
CA GLU A 47 7.39 4.77 24.94
C GLU A 47 6.72 3.79 25.91
N PHE A 48 6.09 4.33 26.97
CA PHE A 48 5.34 3.49 27.93
C PHE A 48 4.02 2.97 27.36
N LYS A 49 3.41 3.65 26.42
CA LYS A 49 2.19 3.16 25.72
C LYS A 49 2.47 1.90 24.89
N SER A 50 3.65 1.78 24.30
CA SER A 50 4.04 0.60 23.50
C SER A 50 4.23 -0.62 24.41
N LEU A 51 4.89 -0.46 25.55
CA LEU A 51 5.10 -1.51 26.55
C LEU A 51 3.78 -1.97 27.22
N TYR A 52 2.86 -1.04 27.47
CA TYR A 52 1.55 -1.33 28.03
C TYR A 52 0.65 -2.06 27.04
N LEU A 53 0.69 -1.69 25.75
CA LEU A 53 -0.05 -2.37 24.68
C LEU A 53 0.46 -3.80 24.42
N THR A 54 1.77 -4.03 24.51
CA THR A 54 2.34 -5.39 24.38
C THR A 54 2.01 -6.27 25.59
N ALA A 55 2.02 -5.73 26.80
CA ALA A 55 1.60 -6.44 28.00
C ALA A 55 0.09 -6.77 28.02
N LEU A 56 -0.75 -5.85 27.52
CA LEU A 56 -2.19 -6.05 27.40
C LEU A 56 -2.55 -7.09 26.33
N ALA A 57 -1.83 -7.07 25.20
CA ALA A 57 -1.98 -8.06 24.14
C ALA A 57 -1.59 -9.47 24.61
N SER A 58 -0.49 -9.61 25.36
CA SER A 58 -0.07 -10.87 25.95
C SER A 58 -1.08 -11.42 26.97
N PHE A 59 -1.71 -10.55 27.75
CA PHE A 59 -2.73 -10.94 28.73
C PHE A 59 -4.04 -11.40 28.07
N LEU A 60 -4.45 -10.77 26.97
CA LEU A 60 -5.62 -11.18 26.20
C LEU A 60 -5.40 -12.53 25.49
N ILE A 61 -4.20 -12.81 25.00
CA ILE A 61 -3.85 -14.10 24.38
C ILE A 61 -3.94 -15.23 25.38
N VAL A 62 -3.44 -15.04 26.61
CA VAL A 62 -3.54 -16.03 27.67
C VAL A 62 -5.00 -16.28 28.08
N MET A 63 -5.83 -15.25 28.16
CA MET A 63 -7.27 -15.41 28.46
C MET A 63 -8.03 -16.18 27.37
N PHE A 64 -7.72 -15.94 26.08
CA PHE A 64 -8.38 -16.67 24.99
C PHE A 64 -7.95 -18.14 24.90
N SER A 65 -6.71 -18.49 25.30
CA SER A 65 -6.20 -19.87 25.29
C SER A 65 -6.91 -20.78 26.31
N PHE A 66 -7.59 -20.21 27.32
CA PHE A 66 -8.33 -21.00 28.34
C PHE A 66 -9.82 -21.20 28.00
N ILE A 67 -10.35 -20.64 26.90
CA ILE A 67 -11.80 -20.65 26.61
C ILE A 67 -12.18 -21.60 25.45
N ILE A 68 -11.22 -22.20 24.74
CA ILE A 68 -11.51 -23.15 23.65
C ILE A 68 -11.29 -24.58 24.14
N PRO A 69 -12.31 -25.42 24.32
CA PRO A 69 -12.14 -26.83 24.64
C PRO A 69 -11.64 -27.60 23.43
N LEU A 70 -10.64 -28.45 23.70
CA LEU A 70 -10.13 -29.44 22.78
C LEU A 70 -11.27 -30.39 22.31
N SER A 71 -11.52 -30.38 21.02
CA SER A 71 -12.07 -31.56 20.33
C SER A 71 -11.78 -31.46 18.85
N VAL A 72 -10.82 -32.17 18.34
CA VAL A 72 -10.85 -32.81 17.01
C VAL A 72 -9.83 -33.93 16.98
N ASP A 73 -10.34 -35.09 16.68
CA ASP A 73 -9.62 -36.35 16.48
C ASP A 73 -8.69 -36.32 15.27
N ILE A 74 -7.66 -37.11 15.41
CA ILE A 74 -6.63 -37.38 14.41
C ILE A 74 -7.19 -38.44 13.46
N ASP A 75 -7.27 -38.13 12.16
CA ASP A 75 -7.13 -39.17 11.13
C ASP A 75 -6.66 -38.60 9.78
N ASN A 76 -5.70 -39.37 9.22
CA ASN A 76 -5.22 -39.45 7.85
C ASN A 76 -4.02 -38.59 7.41
N GLN A 77 -2.87 -39.19 7.59
CA GLN A 77 -1.68 -39.04 6.77
C GLN A 77 -1.99 -39.45 5.32
N ILE A 78 -1.40 -38.72 4.39
CA ILE A 78 -1.17 -38.87 2.94
C ILE A 78 -1.87 -37.76 2.16
N ALA A 79 -1.19 -36.65 2.01
CA ALA A 79 -1.34 -35.73 0.91
C ALA A 79 -0.03 -35.00 0.60
N SER A 80 0.30 -34.91 -0.64
CA SER A 80 1.57 -34.51 -1.27
C SER A 80 2.28 -33.29 -0.65
N ASN A 81 3.61 -33.24 -0.81
CA ASN A 81 4.53 -32.20 -0.34
C ASN A 81 4.14 -30.73 -0.67
N ASN A 82 3.13 -30.50 -1.52
CA ASN A 82 2.60 -29.18 -1.83
C ASN A 82 1.50 -28.74 -0.86
N ASP A 83 0.70 -29.66 -0.33
CA ASP A 83 -0.35 -29.34 0.64
C ASP A 83 0.24 -29.02 2.02
N SER A 84 1.37 -29.64 2.38
CA SER A 84 2.08 -29.35 3.62
C SER A 84 2.65 -27.94 3.67
N LYS A 85 3.12 -27.39 2.53
CA LYS A 85 3.60 -25.99 2.46
C LYS A 85 2.46 -24.98 2.59
N ILE A 86 1.30 -25.25 1.98
CA ILE A 86 0.12 -24.39 2.10
C ILE A 86 -0.46 -24.44 3.51
N ASN A 87 -0.45 -25.60 4.15
CA ASN A 87 -0.95 -25.76 5.52
C ASN A 87 0.01 -25.15 6.55
N ASN A 88 1.33 -25.20 6.35
CA ASN A 88 2.29 -24.50 7.17
C ASN A 88 2.14 -22.97 7.02
N SER A 89 1.93 -22.47 5.80
CA SER A 89 1.63 -21.06 5.56
C SER A 89 0.30 -20.60 6.17
N LYS A 90 -0.69 -21.49 6.35
CA LYS A 90 -1.92 -21.19 7.10
C LYS A 90 -1.66 -21.03 8.59
N LYS A 91 -0.81 -21.88 9.20
CA LYS A 91 -0.39 -21.77 10.61
C LYS A 91 0.44 -20.50 10.85
N ASP A 92 1.34 -20.16 9.92
CA ASP A 92 2.11 -18.92 9.99
C ASP A 92 1.22 -17.67 9.82
N PHE A 93 0.14 -17.81 9.04
CA PHE A 93 -0.89 -16.78 8.91
C PHE A 93 -1.67 -16.55 10.22
N GLU A 94 -2.02 -17.62 10.94
CA GLU A 94 -2.67 -17.52 12.25
C GLU A 94 -1.73 -16.90 13.30
N LYS A 95 -0.42 -17.19 13.24
CA LYS A 95 0.61 -16.56 14.08
C LYS A 95 0.75 -15.06 13.83
N VAL A 96 0.69 -14.62 12.55
CA VAL A 96 0.72 -13.19 12.21
C VAL A 96 -0.57 -12.48 12.66
N LEU A 97 -1.71 -13.17 12.62
CA LEU A 97 -2.97 -12.65 13.16
C LEU A 97 -2.96 -12.55 14.69
N SER A 98 -2.24 -13.44 15.39
CA SER A 98 -2.11 -13.45 16.85
C SER A 98 -1.12 -12.40 17.38
N GLY A 99 -0.44 -11.63 16.52
CA GLY A 99 0.49 -10.58 16.93
C GLY A 99 1.85 -11.08 17.40
N GLU A 100 2.18 -12.35 17.18
CA GLU A 100 3.53 -12.85 17.39
C GLU A 100 4.47 -12.14 16.39
N SER A 101 5.52 -11.54 16.92
CA SER A 101 6.46 -10.66 16.24
C SER A 101 6.90 -11.23 14.89
N ILE A 102 6.67 -10.47 13.85
CA ILE A 102 7.43 -10.62 12.61
C ILE A 102 8.87 -10.31 13.00
N ASP A 103 9.66 -11.38 13.16
CA ASP A 103 11.08 -11.28 13.47
C ASP A 103 11.75 -10.34 12.46
N ASP A 104 12.55 -9.38 12.93
CA ASP A 104 13.27 -8.37 12.12
C ASP A 104 14.33 -8.96 11.19
N LYS A 105 14.27 -10.28 10.93
CA LYS A 105 15.13 -11.03 10.02
C LYS A 105 14.54 -11.23 8.63
N GLU A 106 13.68 -10.36 8.13
CA GLU A 106 13.59 -10.22 6.69
C GLU A 106 14.93 -9.59 6.23
N LYS A 107 15.90 -10.44 5.88
CA LYS A 107 17.08 -10.03 5.11
C LYS A 107 16.59 -9.07 4.03
N VAL A 108 17.19 -7.89 3.96
CA VAL A 108 17.05 -6.96 2.84
C VAL A 108 16.89 -7.80 1.59
N ASP A 109 15.80 -7.59 0.88
CA ASP A 109 15.36 -8.39 -0.27
C ASP A 109 16.34 -8.11 -1.46
N GLU A 110 17.58 -8.55 -1.31
CA GLU A 110 18.65 -8.42 -2.34
C GLU A 110 18.38 -9.25 -3.60
N GLY A 111 17.17 -9.81 -3.73
CA GLY A 111 16.78 -10.67 -4.85
C GLY A 111 15.40 -10.41 -5.41
N LEU A 112 14.75 -9.28 -5.10
CA LEU A 112 13.49 -8.91 -5.73
C LEU A 112 13.73 -8.63 -7.22
N ASP A 113 13.44 -9.63 -8.05
CA ASP A 113 13.43 -9.46 -9.50
C ASP A 113 12.25 -8.55 -9.90
N LEU A 114 12.55 -7.26 -10.07
CA LEU A 114 11.60 -6.23 -10.49
C LEU A 114 10.91 -6.61 -11.81
N SER A 115 11.57 -7.40 -12.68
CA SER A 115 11.00 -7.85 -13.94
C SER A 115 9.77 -8.74 -13.69
N ASN A 116 9.83 -9.65 -12.72
CA ASN A 116 8.71 -10.50 -12.33
C ASN A 116 7.57 -9.72 -11.65
N ILE A 117 7.93 -8.70 -10.85
CA ILE A 117 6.96 -7.85 -10.15
C ILE A 117 6.20 -6.96 -11.13
N LEU A 118 6.86 -6.46 -12.16
CA LEU A 118 6.31 -5.54 -13.16
C LEU A 118 5.87 -6.23 -14.46
N GLU A 119 6.02 -7.55 -14.58
CA GLU A 119 5.65 -8.30 -15.78
C GLU A 119 4.21 -7.99 -16.25
N ASP A 120 3.27 -7.96 -15.32
CA ASP A 120 1.87 -7.65 -15.63
C ASP A 120 1.63 -6.15 -15.91
N VAL A 121 2.52 -5.26 -15.48
CA VAL A 121 2.47 -3.85 -15.83
C VAL A 121 2.80 -3.67 -17.29
N PHE A 122 3.91 -4.23 -17.75
CA PHE A 122 4.37 -4.09 -19.13
C PHE A 122 3.50 -4.83 -20.13
N LYS A 123 2.90 -5.97 -19.76
CA LYS A 123 1.91 -6.67 -20.62
C LYS A 123 0.65 -5.86 -20.93
N PHE A 124 0.32 -4.87 -20.10
CA PHE A 124 -0.82 -3.99 -20.29
C PHE A 124 -0.41 -2.56 -20.69
N ASP A 125 0.87 -2.35 -20.95
CA ASP A 125 1.42 -1.06 -21.37
C ASP A 125 1.46 -0.94 -22.91
N GLU A 126 0.56 -1.63 -23.60
CA GLU A 126 0.42 -1.51 -25.04
C GLU A 126 -0.47 -0.32 -25.36
N LEU A 127 0.03 0.56 -26.20
CA LEU A 127 -0.72 1.66 -26.80
C LEU A 127 -0.99 1.29 -28.25
N PRO A 128 -2.27 1.17 -28.68
CA PRO A 128 -2.58 0.96 -30.09
C PRO A 128 -1.92 2.01 -30.98
N GLU A 129 -1.41 1.60 -32.13
CA GLU A 129 -0.67 2.47 -33.05
C GLU A 129 -1.47 3.70 -33.50
N ASP A 130 -2.79 3.56 -33.59
CA ASP A 130 -3.74 4.59 -33.99
C ASP A 130 -4.24 5.46 -32.82
N THR A 131 -3.65 5.31 -31.63
CA THR A 131 -4.09 6.09 -30.45
C THR A 131 -3.79 7.57 -30.61
N VAL A 132 -4.83 8.38 -30.63
CA VAL A 132 -4.75 9.84 -30.70
C VAL A 132 -4.77 10.45 -29.29
N ARG A 133 -3.83 11.36 -29.03
CA ARG A 133 -3.84 12.16 -27.82
C ARG A 133 -4.91 13.26 -27.95
N LEU A 134 -5.93 13.19 -27.09
CA LEU A 134 -7.02 14.18 -27.09
C LEU A 134 -6.56 15.51 -26.47
N SER A 135 -7.07 16.63 -27.00
CA SER A 135 -6.88 17.94 -26.38
C SER A 135 -7.65 18.09 -25.08
N ALA A 136 -7.23 19.01 -24.22
CA ALA A 136 -7.93 19.30 -22.96
C ALA A 136 -9.39 19.71 -23.20
N SER A 137 -9.67 20.50 -24.23
CA SER A 137 -11.04 20.95 -24.63
C SER A 137 -11.90 19.77 -25.07
N THR A 138 -11.35 18.83 -25.86
CA THR A 138 -12.06 17.63 -26.31
C THR A 138 -12.41 16.74 -25.11
N ILE A 139 -11.47 16.57 -24.15
CA ILE A 139 -11.72 15.78 -22.94
C ILE A 139 -12.78 16.45 -22.05
N GLU A 140 -12.74 17.77 -21.89
CA GLU A 140 -13.77 18.50 -21.14
C GLU A 140 -15.15 18.37 -21.79
N GLN A 141 -15.23 18.41 -23.13
CA GLN A 141 -16.47 18.18 -23.86
C GLN A 141 -16.99 16.76 -23.67
N LEU A 142 -16.13 15.74 -23.78
CA LEU A 142 -16.46 14.34 -23.52
C LEU A 142 -17.05 14.16 -22.10
N PHE A 143 -16.45 14.83 -21.11
CA PHE A 143 -16.96 14.77 -19.73
C PHE A 143 -18.32 15.46 -19.56
N LYS A 144 -18.59 16.55 -20.31
CA LYS A 144 -19.91 17.20 -20.34
C LYS A 144 -20.95 16.30 -20.99
N ASP A 145 -20.67 15.78 -22.16
CA ASP A 145 -21.59 14.94 -22.95
C ASP A 145 -21.95 13.65 -22.22
N THR A 146 -21.02 13.16 -21.41
CA THR A 146 -21.24 11.99 -20.57
C THR A 146 -21.77 12.34 -19.18
N ASN A 147 -22.05 13.60 -18.85
CA ASN A 147 -22.44 14.06 -17.52
C ASN A 147 -21.49 13.55 -16.42
N TYR A 148 -20.16 13.60 -16.68
CA TYR A 148 -19.15 13.22 -15.71
C TYR A 148 -18.58 14.46 -15.02
N SER A 149 -19.06 14.77 -13.83
CA SER A 149 -18.57 15.87 -12.98
C SER A 149 -18.20 15.38 -11.60
N LEU A 150 -17.23 16.05 -10.94
CA LEU A 150 -16.81 15.68 -9.58
C LEU A 150 -17.91 15.93 -8.54
N SER A 151 -18.77 16.93 -8.74
CA SER A 151 -19.94 17.18 -7.88
C SER A 151 -20.93 16.01 -7.92
N GLU A 152 -21.22 15.50 -9.13
CA GLU A 152 -22.08 14.34 -9.29
C GLU A 152 -21.47 13.07 -8.70
N VAL A 153 -20.15 12.87 -8.85
CA VAL A 153 -19.41 11.77 -8.22
C VAL A 153 -19.49 11.84 -6.71
N ARG A 154 -19.31 13.03 -6.12
CA ARG A 154 -19.43 13.20 -4.66
C ARG A 154 -20.82 12.87 -4.16
N ARG A 155 -21.85 13.30 -4.90
CA ARG A 155 -23.27 13.08 -4.56
C ARG A 155 -23.68 11.61 -4.69
N THR A 156 -23.32 10.96 -5.81
CA THR A 156 -23.81 9.62 -6.14
C THR A 156 -22.89 8.50 -5.67
N LYS A 157 -21.63 8.82 -5.32
CA LYS A 157 -20.56 7.85 -5.05
C LYS A 157 -20.31 6.88 -6.22
N LYS A 158 -20.59 7.31 -7.45
CA LYS A 158 -20.42 6.51 -8.68
C LYS A 158 -19.58 7.27 -9.70
N VAL A 159 -18.62 6.58 -10.32
CA VAL A 159 -17.75 7.12 -11.38
C VAL A 159 -18.03 6.40 -12.68
N LYS A 160 -18.12 7.17 -13.76
CA LYS A 160 -18.22 6.62 -15.11
C LYS A 160 -16.88 6.02 -15.54
N PRO A 161 -16.87 4.88 -16.24
CA PRO A 161 -15.66 4.18 -16.63
C PRO A 161 -15.00 4.81 -17.88
N ILE A 162 -14.81 6.14 -17.86
CA ILE A 162 -14.11 6.87 -18.92
C ILE A 162 -12.63 6.81 -18.62
N ARG A 163 -11.87 6.12 -19.46
CA ARG A 163 -10.44 5.88 -19.30
C ARG A 163 -9.69 6.58 -20.42
N LEU A 164 -8.77 7.43 -20.03
CA LEU A 164 -7.86 8.07 -20.97
C LEU A 164 -6.49 7.40 -20.89
N SER A 165 -5.92 7.08 -22.04
CA SER A 165 -4.59 6.48 -22.12
C SER A 165 -3.48 7.49 -21.87
N LEU A 166 -3.70 8.77 -22.23
CA LEU A 166 -2.71 9.83 -22.21
C LEU A 166 -3.27 11.09 -21.54
N LEU A 167 -2.39 11.89 -20.90
CA LEU A 167 -2.73 13.26 -20.48
C LEU A 167 -2.73 14.19 -21.70
N PRO A 168 -3.61 15.22 -21.75
CA PRO A 168 -3.54 16.24 -22.80
C PRO A 168 -2.26 17.07 -22.65
N ASN A 169 -1.66 17.45 -23.77
CA ASN A 169 -0.44 18.26 -23.78
C ASN A 169 -0.64 19.64 -23.14
N GLU A 170 -1.87 20.14 -23.22
CA GLU A 170 -2.25 21.46 -22.74
C GLU A 170 -2.40 21.56 -21.21
N MET A 171 -2.16 20.49 -20.45
CA MET A 171 -2.24 20.54 -18.98
C MET A 171 -1.46 21.73 -18.40
N LYS A 172 -0.28 22.01 -18.95
CA LYS A 172 0.58 23.12 -18.50
C LYS A 172 -0.01 24.50 -18.86
N SER A 173 -0.71 24.61 -19.98
CA SER A 173 -1.29 25.86 -20.48
C SER A 173 -2.61 26.24 -19.82
N ILE A 174 -3.20 25.36 -19.01
CA ILE A 174 -4.42 25.67 -18.26
C ILE A 174 -4.05 26.59 -17.09
N GLU A 175 -4.22 27.90 -17.25
CA GLU A 175 -3.87 28.91 -16.23
C GLU A 175 -4.71 28.76 -14.96
N ASN A 176 -6.01 28.55 -15.10
CA ASN A 176 -6.88 28.36 -13.95
C ASN A 176 -6.58 27.04 -13.21
N SER A 177 -5.94 27.17 -12.04
CA SER A 177 -5.52 26.02 -11.24
C SER A 177 -6.69 25.12 -10.80
N GLY A 178 -7.87 25.68 -10.55
CA GLY A 178 -9.07 24.93 -10.20
C GLY A 178 -9.56 24.05 -11.37
N LYS A 179 -9.61 24.61 -12.58
CA LYS A 179 -9.94 23.85 -13.80
C LYS A 179 -8.93 22.73 -14.04
N ARG A 180 -7.63 23.02 -13.96
CA ARG A 180 -6.57 22.03 -14.14
C ARG A 180 -6.66 20.89 -13.11
N LYS A 181 -6.85 21.20 -11.84
CA LYS A 181 -7.03 20.20 -10.77
C LYS A 181 -8.26 19.32 -11.04
N ASN A 182 -9.38 19.93 -11.38
CA ASN A 182 -10.62 19.20 -11.69
C ASN A 182 -10.45 18.27 -12.90
N LEU A 183 -9.79 18.73 -13.96
CA LEU A 183 -9.51 17.90 -15.13
C LEU A 183 -8.60 16.73 -14.75
N PHE A 184 -7.51 17.00 -14.03
CA PHE A 184 -6.58 15.99 -13.55
C PHE A 184 -7.28 14.91 -12.71
N ILE A 185 -8.07 15.31 -11.70
CA ILE A 185 -8.81 14.37 -10.86
C ILE A 185 -9.77 13.51 -11.71
N LYS A 186 -10.51 14.11 -12.64
CA LYS A 186 -11.43 13.38 -13.51
C LYS A 186 -10.72 12.33 -14.37
N ILE A 187 -9.48 12.61 -14.80
CA ILE A 187 -8.68 11.66 -15.59
C ILE A 187 -8.15 10.52 -14.70
N ILE A 188 -7.58 10.85 -13.54
CA ILE A 188 -6.87 9.86 -12.71
C ILE A 188 -7.83 8.97 -11.89
N LEU A 189 -8.96 9.51 -11.44
CA LEU A 189 -9.90 8.82 -10.57
C LEU A 189 -10.41 7.48 -11.12
N PRO A 190 -10.87 7.37 -12.39
CA PRO A 190 -11.31 6.08 -12.94
C PRO A 190 -10.19 5.04 -13.02
N LEU A 191 -8.96 5.47 -13.30
CA LEU A 191 -7.80 4.59 -13.42
C LEU A 191 -7.40 3.98 -12.07
N VAL A 192 -7.38 4.80 -11.01
CA VAL A 192 -7.10 4.33 -9.64
C VAL A 192 -8.20 3.38 -9.16
N LEU A 193 -9.46 3.70 -9.42
CA LEU A 193 -10.59 2.84 -9.06
C LEU A 193 -10.56 1.50 -9.79
N GLU A 194 -10.17 1.48 -11.05
CA GLU A 194 -10.07 0.25 -11.83
C GLU A 194 -9.00 -0.67 -11.24
N GLU A 195 -7.80 -0.15 -10.95
CA GLU A 195 -6.73 -0.94 -10.36
C GLU A 195 -7.07 -1.41 -8.93
N ASN A 196 -7.69 -0.55 -8.12
CA ASN A 196 -8.20 -0.94 -6.81
C ASN A 196 -9.25 -2.05 -6.93
N ASN A 197 -10.16 -1.96 -7.90
CA ASN A 197 -11.21 -2.96 -8.11
C ASN A 197 -10.60 -4.32 -8.50
N ARG A 198 -9.55 -4.33 -9.34
CA ARG A 198 -8.78 -5.53 -9.68
C ARG A 198 -8.17 -6.17 -8.43
N ILE A 199 -7.54 -5.37 -7.58
CA ILE A 199 -6.95 -5.87 -6.33
C ILE A 199 -8.02 -6.40 -5.37
N ILE A 200 -9.18 -5.76 -5.28
CA ILE A 200 -10.32 -6.23 -4.47
C ILE A 200 -10.81 -7.60 -4.95
N ILE A 201 -10.93 -7.80 -6.26
CA ILE A 201 -11.33 -9.09 -6.85
C ILE A 201 -10.29 -10.17 -6.53
N ASP A 202 -9.02 -9.86 -6.74
CA ASP A 202 -7.91 -10.76 -6.41
C ASP A 202 -7.89 -11.11 -4.91
N ARG A 203 -8.10 -10.13 -4.05
CA ARG A 203 -8.14 -10.30 -2.59
C ARG A 203 -9.33 -11.18 -2.17
N LYS A 204 -10.51 -10.98 -2.74
CA LYS A 204 -11.67 -11.85 -2.49
C LYS A 204 -11.37 -13.30 -2.89
N LYS A 205 -10.75 -13.51 -4.06
CA LYS A 205 -10.33 -14.83 -4.51
C LYS A 205 -9.30 -15.45 -3.56
N LEU A 206 -8.32 -14.66 -3.08
CA LEU A 206 -7.35 -15.13 -2.08
C LEU A 206 -8.06 -15.65 -0.83
N PHE A 207 -8.98 -14.88 -0.24
CA PHE A 207 -9.73 -15.33 0.95
C PHE A 207 -10.60 -16.56 0.67
N THR A 208 -11.21 -16.66 -0.50
CA THR A 208 -11.94 -17.87 -0.89
C THR A 208 -11.03 -19.09 -0.90
N ILE A 209 -9.81 -18.96 -1.45
CA ILE A 209 -8.81 -20.04 -1.49
C ILE A 209 -8.33 -20.40 -0.07
N LEU A 210 -8.07 -19.39 0.78
CA LEU A 210 -7.60 -19.60 2.16
C LEU A 210 -8.63 -20.34 3.03
N ASN A 211 -9.93 -20.16 2.77
CA ASN A 211 -11.02 -20.77 3.53
C ASN A 211 -11.36 -22.20 3.06
N LYS A 212 -10.66 -22.72 2.05
CA LYS A 212 -10.87 -24.11 1.57
C LYS A 212 -9.93 -25.09 2.27
N ASN A 213 -10.42 -26.30 2.52
CA ASN A 213 -9.58 -27.39 3.02
C ASN A 213 -8.65 -27.92 1.93
N LYS A 214 -9.08 -27.92 0.65
CA LYS A 214 -8.30 -28.36 -0.49
C LYS A 214 -8.44 -27.41 -1.66
N ASN A 215 -7.34 -27.03 -2.26
CA ASN A 215 -7.30 -26.11 -3.39
C ASN A 215 -7.11 -26.89 -4.72
N SER A 216 -7.73 -26.40 -5.79
CA SER A 216 -7.55 -26.97 -7.14
C SER A 216 -6.17 -26.63 -7.72
N LYS A 217 -5.76 -27.36 -8.78
CA LYS A 217 -4.52 -27.06 -9.50
C LYS A 217 -4.48 -25.63 -10.04
N ASP A 218 -5.61 -25.13 -10.53
CA ASP A 218 -5.72 -23.76 -11.06
C ASP A 218 -5.61 -22.70 -9.95
N GLU A 219 -6.15 -22.97 -8.76
CA GLU A 219 -5.99 -22.09 -7.61
C GLU A 219 -4.53 -22.04 -7.14
N ILE A 220 -3.84 -23.17 -7.11
CA ILE A 220 -2.40 -23.24 -6.80
C ILE A 220 -1.58 -22.49 -7.86
N LYS A 221 -1.88 -22.65 -9.13
CA LYS A 221 -1.23 -21.93 -10.23
C LYS A 221 -1.45 -20.42 -10.08
N TRP A 222 -2.68 -19.99 -9.77
CA TRP A 222 -3.01 -18.60 -9.55
C TRP A 222 -2.27 -18.03 -8.33
N LEU A 223 -2.19 -18.76 -7.20
CA LEU A 223 -1.41 -18.37 -6.03
C LEU A 223 0.07 -18.18 -6.38
N ASN A 224 0.68 -19.13 -7.10
CA ASN A 224 2.08 -19.01 -7.53
C ASN A 224 2.32 -17.78 -8.39
N GLN A 225 1.39 -17.43 -9.27
CA GLN A 225 1.44 -16.19 -10.04
C GLN A 225 1.35 -14.96 -9.13
N LYS A 226 0.46 -14.97 -8.13
CA LYS A 226 0.33 -13.85 -7.19
C LYS A 226 1.54 -13.70 -6.28
N PHE A 227 2.16 -14.79 -5.83
CA PHE A 227 3.42 -14.74 -5.10
C PHE A 227 4.51 -14.03 -5.91
N LYS A 228 4.67 -14.36 -7.19
CA LYS A 228 5.61 -13.65 -8.10
C LYS A 228 5.26 -12.18 -8.22
N GLN A 229 4.01 -11.86 -8.55
CA GLN A 229 3.54 -10.48 -8.75
C GLN A 229 3.71 -9.60 -7.51
N TYR A 230 3.60 -10.16 -6.32
CA TYR A 230 3.75 -9.43 -5.06
C TYR A 230 5.11 -9.63 -4.38
N GLY A 231 6.08 -10.25 -5.07
CA GLY A 231 7.45 -10.44 -4.57
C GLY A 231 7.53 -11.31 -3.32
N VAL A 232 6.66 -12.29 -3.17
CA VAL A 232 6.63 -13.19 -2.00
C VAL A 232 7.41 -14.45 -2.34
N VAL A 233 8.74 -14.39 -2.17
CA VAL A 233 9.67 -15.46 -2.60
C VAL A 233 9.44 -16.75 -1.83
N ASN A 234 9.22 -16.66 -0.53
CA ASN A 234 8.98 -17.80 0.37
C ASN A 234 7.55 -18.39 0.27
N LYS A 235 6.70 -17.81 -0.60
CA LYS A 235 5.29 -18.18 -0.79
C LYS A 235 4.45 -18.12 0.50
N ASP A 236 4.81 -17.20 1.40
CA ASP A 236 4.06 -16.96 2.62
C ASP A 236 2.72 -16.27 2.32
N LEU A 237 1.62 -16.89 2.76
CA LEU A 237 0.26 -16.40 2.54
C LEU A 237 -0.06 -15.17 3.38
N ALA A 238 0.54 -15.03 4.56
CA ALA A 238 0.36 -13.87 5.42
C ALA A 238 0.97 -12.62 4.78
N THR A 239 2.19 -12.72 4.30
CA THR A 239 2.84 -11.66 3.51
C THR A 239 2.04 -11.32 2.27
N LEU A 240 1.52 -12.32 1.54
CA LEU A 240 0.68 -12.07 0.36
C LEU A 240 -0.61 -11.32 0.73
N LYS A 241 -1.28 -11.70 1.83
CA LYS A 241 -2.48 -10.99 2.35
C LYS A 241 -2.18 -9.52 2.64
N VAL A 242 -1.04 -9.23 3.27
CA VAL A 242 -0.62 -7.88 3.63
C VAL A 242 -0.24 -7.06 2.40
N ARG A 243 0.48 -7.65 1.44
CA ARG A 243 0.92 -6.99 0.21
C ARG A 243 -0.23 -6.79 -0.79
N MET A 244 -1.14 -7.73 -0.93
CA MET A 244 -2.27 -7.67 -1.87
C MET A 244 -3.44 -6.85 -1.29
N ASP A 245 -3.30 -5.52 -1.20
CA ASP A 245 -4.39 -4.64 -0.77
C ASP A 245 -4.37 -3.31 -1.53
N ILE A 246 -5.51 -2.61 -1.51
CA ILE A 246 -5.70 -1.36 -2.23
C ILE A 246 -4.95 -0.20 -1.59
N ILE A 247 -4.76 0.85 -2.38
CA ILE A 247 -4.33 2.17 -1.90
C ILE A 247 -5.57 3.07 -1.88
N PRO A 248 -5.85 3.84 -0.80
CA PRO A 248 -6.95 4.79 -0.78
C PRO A 248 -6.89 5.72 -1.99
N VAL A 249 -8.04 5.96 -2.60
CA VAL A 249 -8.14 6.74 -3.83
C VAL A 249 -7.62 8.15 -3.63
N SER A 250 -8.01 8.78 -2.52
CA SER A 250 -7.54 10.12 -2.14
C SER A 250 -6.03 10.21 -2.01
N LEU A 251 -5.38 9.17 -1.45
CA LEU A 251 -3.94 9.12 -1.29
C LEU A 251 -3.23 8.98 -2.65
N ALA A 252 -3.72 8.07 -3.51
CA ALA A 252 -3.16 7.88 -4.85
C ALA A 252 -3.27 9.15 -5.70
N ILE A 253 -4.42 9.84 -5.68
CA ILE A 253 -4.60 11.11 -6.40
C ILE A 253 -3.68 12.19 -5.83
N ALA A 254 -3.53 12.28 -4.50
CA ALA A 254 -2.65 13.27 -3.86
C ALA A 254 -1.18 13.06 -4.24
N GLN A 255 -0.71 11.82 -4.26
CA GLN A 255 0.65 11.50 -4.70
C GLN A 255 0.84 11.83 -6.19
N ALA A 256 -0.05 11.39 -7.07
CA ALA A 256 0.02 11.75 -8.48
C ALA A 256 0.03 13.28 -8.70
N ALA A 257 -0.81 14.01 -7.97
CA ALA A 257 -0.86 15.46 -8.03
C ALA A 257 0.46 16.13 -7.57
N LYS A 258 1.04 15.63 -6.48
CA LYS A 258 2.31 16.13 -5.93
C LYS A 258 3.48 15.87 -6.88
N GLU A 259 3.61 14.63 -7.37
CA GLU A 259 4.71 14.19 -8.23
C GLU A 259 4.69 14.89 -9.61
N THR A 260 3.51 15.22 -10.11
CA THR A 260 3.35 15.76 -11.46
C THR A 260 3.01 17.24 -11.53
N GLY A 261 2.86 17.92 -10.38
CA GLY A 261 2.32 19.28 -10.36
C GLY A 261 0.92 19.37 -11.00
N TRP A 262 0.05 18.40 -10.68
CA TRP A 262 -1.29 18.28 -11.28
C TRP A 262 -1.25 18.03 -12.79
N GLY A 263 -0.33 17.18 -13.22
CA GLY A 263 -0.19 16.75 -14.62
C GLY A 263 0.60 17.72 -15.52
N THR A 264 1.30 18.71 -14.95
CA THR A 264 2.05 19.70 -15.74
C THR A 264 3.51 19.33 -15.97
N SER A 265 4.05 18.31 -15.25
CA SER A 265 5.44 17.92 -15.40
C SER A 265 5.71 17.27 -16.77
N ARG A 266 6.93 17.46 -17.29
CA ARG A 266 7.40 16.83 -18.51
C ARG A 266 7.26 15.31 -18.44
N PHE A 267 7.62 14.71 -17.31
CA PHE A 267 7.52 13.25 -17.11
C PHE A 267 6.09 12.73 -17.20
N ALA A 268 5.11 13.50 -16.71
CA ALA A 268 3.70 13.12 -16.82
C ALA A 268 3.18 13.21 -18.24
N ILE A 269 3.58 14.25 -19.00
CA ILE A 269 3.08 14.49 -20.36
C ILE A 269 3.78 13.58 -21.37
N GLU A 270 5.11 13.51 -21.35
CA GLU A 270 5.89 12.77 -22.35
C GLU A 270 6.02 11.27 -22.00
N GLY A 271 5.99 10.93 -20.71
CA GLY A 271 6.24 9.57 -20.24
C GLY A 271 5.10 8.92 -19.47
N ASN A 272 3.94 9.56 -19.36
CA ASN A 272 2.82 9.07 -18.53
C ASN A 272 3.22 8.68 -17.10
N ALA A 273 4.36 9.23 -16.61
CA ALA A 273 4.94 8.93 -15.31
C ALA A 273 4.24 9.73 -14.21
N LEU A 274 3.13 9.21 -13.69
CA LEU A 274 2.29 9.89 -12.71
C LEU A 274 2.88 9.93 -11.30
N PHE A 275 3.85 9.05 -10.99
CA PHE A 275 4.31 8.82 -9.61
C PHE A 275 5.83 8.89 -9.45
N GLY A 276 6.55 9.36 -10.47
CA GLY A 276 7.99 9.62 -10.38
C GLY A 276 8.86 8.39 -10.10
N GLN A 277 8.44 7.20 -10.52
CA GLN A 277 9.20 5.98 -10.27
C GLN A 277 10.50 5.95 -11.08
N TRP A 278 11.57 5.53 -10.42
CA TRP A 278 12.89 5.41 -11.02
C TRP A 278 13.10 4.04 -11.64
N THR A 279 13.91 4.01 -12.69
CA THR A 279 14.43 2.78 -13.30
C THR A 279 15.92 2.95 -13.64
N TRP A 280 16.67 1.88 -13.51
CA TRP A 280 18.07 1.78 -13.91
C TRP A 280 18.24 0.96 -15.19
N SER A 281 17.16 0.32 -15.63
CA SER A 281 17.11 -0.50 -16.86
C SER A 281 15.82 -0.20 -17.62
N GLY A 282 15.85 -0.37 -18.94
CA GLY A 282 14.68 -0.17 -19.78
C GLY A 282 14.43 1.28 -20.19
N GLU A 283 13.22 1.53 -20.69
CA GLU A 283 12.81 2.85 -21.17
C GLU A 283 12.54 3.84 -20.04
N GLY A 284 13.02 5.06 -20.20
CA GLY A 284 12.82 6.11 -19.23
C GLY A 284 13.25 7.47 -19.74
N ILE A 285 12.85 8.52 -19.05
CA ILE A 285 13.18 9.91 -19.34
C ILE A 285 14.25 10.37 -18.35
N LYS A 286 15.40 10.83 -18.85
CA LYS A 286 16.44 11.43 -17.99
C LYS A 286 15.92 12.73 -17.37
N PRO A 287 16.18 12.98 -16.06
CA PRO A 287 15.92 14.28 -15.44
C PRO A 287 16.72 15.39 -16.14
N ALA A 288 16.14 16.59 -16.18
CA ALA A 288 16.88 17.76 -16.59
C ALA A 288 18.02 18.02 -15.60
N GLY A 289 19.25 18.17 -16.10
CA GLY A 289 20.44 18.36 -15.28
C GLY A 289 21.05 17.07 -14.70
N ALA A 290 20.57 15.89 -15.08
CA ALA A 290 21.29 14.65 -14.80
C ALA A 290 22.58 14.58 -15.62
N ASP A 291 23.64 14.08 -15.00
CA ASP A 291 24.94 13.88 -15.66
C ASP A 291 24.78 13.01 -16.92
N THR A 292 25.64 13.23 -17.91
CA THR A 292 25.56 12.53 -19.21
C THR A 292 25.66 11.00 -19.06
N ASP A 293 26.40 10.53 -18.07
CA ASP A 293 26.64 9.14 -17.73
C ASP A 293 25.63 8.58 -16.70
N ALA A 294 24.70 9.40 -16.20
CA ALA A 294 23.67 8.95 -15.26
C ALA A 294 22.84 7.79 -15.85
N THR A 295 22.86 6.66 -15.18
CA THR A 295 22.13 5.45 -15.58
C THR A 295 20.67 5.46 -15.13
N TYR A 296 20.34 6.29 -14.12
CA TYR A 296 18.98 6.40 -13.59
C TYR A 296 18.09 7.26 -14.49
N LYS A 297 16.85 6.84 -14.61
CA LYS A 297 15.82 7.52 -15.41
C LYS A 297 14.50 7.47 -14.66
N VAL A 298 13.57 8.39 -14.93
CA VAL A 298 12.17 8.25 -14.57
C VAL A 298 11.52 7.28 -15.53
N MET A 299 10.89 6.23 -15.01
CA MET A 299 10.23 5.18 -15.79
C MET A 299 9.16 5.78 -16.68
N LYS A 300 9.18 5.42 -17.96
CA LYS A 300 8.19 5.82 -18.96
C LYS A 300 7.15 4.71 -19.13
N PHE A 301 5.91 5.10 -19.35
CA PHE A 301 4.79 4.20 -19.66
C PHE A 301 4.12 4.64 -20.94
N ASN A 302 3.60 3.69 -21.70
CA ASN A 302 2.85 3.99 -22.92
C ASN A 302 1.43 4.49 -22.57
N VAL A 303 0.86 4.01 -21.46
CA VAL A 303 -0.47 4.41 -21.00
C VAL A 303 -0.48 4.80 -19.52
N LEU A 304 -1.33 5.76 -19.14
CA LEU A 304 -1.48 6.23 -17.75
C LEU A 304 -1.82 5.09 -16.76
N LYS A 305 -2.62 4.13 -17.21
CA LYS A 305 -3.03 2.99 -16.38
C LYS A 305 -1.84 2.13 -15.93
N ALA A 306 -0.84 1.95 -16.79
CA ALA A 306 0.37 1.21 -16.46
C ALA A 306 1.15 1.89 -15.32
N SER A 307 1.26 3.22 -15.36
CA SER A 307 1.86 4.00 -14.27
C SER A 307 1.12 3.84 -12.93
N VAL A 308 -0.22 3.87 -12.96
CA VAL A 308 -1.04 3.62 -11.75
C VAL A 308 -0.81 2.22 -11.21
N ARG A 309 -0.75 1.20 -12.07
CA ARG A 309 -0.49 -0.18 -11.68
C ARG A 309 0.91 -0.36 -11.08
N ALA A 310 1.92 0.20 -11.73
CA ALA A 310 3.30 0.18 -11.25
C ALA A 310 3.43 0.84 -9.87
N TYR A 311 2.80 2.00 -9.69
CA TYR A 311 2.76 2.69 -8.40
C TYR A 311 2.13 1.83 -7.29
N GLN A 312 0.95 1.26 -7.52
CA GLN A 312 0.31 0.40 -6.53
C GLN A 312 1.15 -0.84 -6.22
N ARG A 313 1.82 -1.39 -7.24
CA ARG A 313 2.74 -2.50 -7.09
C ARG A 313 3.93 -2.10 -6.21
N ASN A 314 4.53 -0.94 -6.45
CA ASN A 314 5.65 -0.42 -5.68
C ASN A 314 5.28 -0.28 -4.19
N LEU A 315 4.19 0.39 -3.83
CA LEU A 315 3.76 0.52 -2.43
C LEU A 315 3.44 -0.84 -1.79
N ASN A 316 3.00 -1.79 -2.58
CA ASN A 316 2.61 -3.12 -2.12
C ASN A 316 3.79 -4.09 -1.98
N THR A 317 4.95 -3.81 -2.57
CA THR A 317 6.07 -4.77 -2.60
C THR A 317 7.36 -4.22 -2.01
N HIS A 318 7.74 -2.97 -2.32
CA HIS A 318 9.04 -2.42 -1.96
C HIS A 318 9.25 -2.33 -0.44
N SER A 319 10.44 -2.69 0.04
CA SER A 319 10.79 -2.77 1.47
C SER A 319 10.56 -1.46 2.23
N SER A 320 10.87 -0.31 1.61
CA SER A 320 10.66 1.03 2.21
C SER A 320 9.23 1.29 2.68
N TYR A 321 8.23 0.58 2.12
CA TYR A 321 6.82 0.75 2.48
C TYR A 321 6.26 -0.37 3.38
N LYS A 322 7.12 -1.16 4.04
CA LYS A 322 6.72 -2.22 4.98
C LYS A 322 5.82 -1.66 6.08
N LYS A 323 6.21 -0.54 6.69
CA LYS A 323 5.46 0.14 7.76
C LYS A 323 4.08 0.63 7.29
N PHE A 324 4.01 1.22 6.10
CA PHE A 324 2.74 1.60 5.46
C PHE A 324 1.79 0.39 5.32
N ARG A 325 2.28 -0.74 4.81
CA ARG A 325 1.50 -1.97 4.65
C ARG A 325 1.04 -2.54 5.99
N PHE A 326 1.90 -2.51 6.99
CA PHE A 326 1.57 -2.98 8.34
C PHE A 326 0.41 -2.17 8.95
N ILE A 327 0.48 -0.85 8.92
CA ILE A 327 -0.60 0.02 9.43
C ILE A 327 -1.89 -0.17 8.64
N ARG A 328 -1.79 -0.37 7.31
CA ARG A 328 -2.95 -0.68 6.48
C ARG A 328 -3.60 -2.02 6.89
N ALA A 329 -2.79 -3.04 7.16
CA ALA A 329 -3.27 -4.33 7.64
C ALA A 329 -3.92 -4.22 9.03
N GLN A 330 -3.34 -3.48 9.97
CA GLN A 330 -3.95 -3.22 11.28
C GLN A 330 -5.33 -2.56 11.15
N LEU A 331 -5.49 -1.57 10.27
CA LEU A 331 -6.80 -0.96 10.03
C LEU A 331 -7.83 -1.99 9.53
N ARG A 332 -7.39 -2.96 8.71
CA ARG A 332 -8.24 -4.05 8.24
C ARG A 332 -8.62 -5.03 9.36
N ASP A 333 -7.66 -5.41 10.16
CA ASP A 333 -7.86 -6.36 11.27
C ASP A 333 -8.75 -5.73 12.37
N ASP A 334 -8.64 -4.41 12.58
CA ASP A 334 -9.55 -3.63 13.44
C ASP A 334 -10.94 -3.38 12.81
N ASN A 335 -11.25 -3.92 11.62
CA ASN A 335 -12.46 -3.61 10.84
C ASN A 335 -12.69 -2.12 10.58
N LYS A 336 -11.62 -1.31 10.58
CA LYS A 336 -11.67 0.11 10.28
C LYS A 336 -11.57 0.38 8.79
N LYS A 337 -12.17 1.49 8.35
CA LYS A 337 -11.95 2.00 6.99
C LYS A 337 -10.48 2.44 6.85
N LEU A 338 -9.94 2.24 5.65
CA LEU A 338 -8.60 2.76 5.35
C LEU A 338 -8.63 4.29 5.37
N ASP A 339 -7.83 4.88 6.26
CA ASP A 339 -7.72 6.33 6.38
C ASP A 339 -6.47 6.82 5.64
N SER A 340 -6.68 7.57 4.56
CA SER A 340 -5.62 8.12 3.73
C SER A 340 -4.71 9.09 4.47
N LEU A 341 -5.24 9.89 5.41
CA LEU A 341 -4.43 10.83 6.18
C LEU A 341 -3.50 10.10 7.16
N LYS A 342 -4.01 9.03 7.80
CA LYS A 342 -3.20 8.18 8.65
C LYS A 342 -2.15 7.42 7.85
N LEU A 343 -2.52 6.86 6.70
CA LEU A 343 -1.60 6.10 5.86
C LEU A 343 -0.53 6.99 5.21
N ALA A 344 -0.85 8.25 4.89
CA ALA A 344 0.12 9.21 4.37
C ALA A 344 1.32 9.42 5.31
N GLU A 345 1.15 9.29 6.62
CA GLU A 345 2.22 9.45 7.63
C GLU A 345 3.37 8.45 7.45
N TYR A 346 3.10 7.31 6.83
CA TYR A 346 4.05 6.21 6.64
C TYR A 346 4.62 6.17 5.22
N LEU A 347 4.56 7.30 4.51
CA LEU A 347 5.19 7.49 3.19
C LEU A 347 6.38 8.47 3.25
N ASP A 348 6.98 8.63 4.43
CA ASP A 348 8.16 9.46 4.66
C ASP A 348 9.36 9.02 3.81
N ASN A 349 9.48 7.74 3.50
CA ASN A 349 10.50 7.20 2.62
C ASN A 349 10.20 7.34 1.11
N TYR A 350 9.08 7.96 0.73
CA TYR A 350 8.72 8.14 -0.68
C TYR A 350 9.53 9.25 -1.35
N ALA A 351 9.87 10.29 -0.60
CA ALA A 351 10.66 11.40 -1.08
C ALA A 351 11.76 11.78 -0.08
N GLN A 352 12.83 12.39 -0.56
CA GLN A 352 13.95 12.84 0.29
C GLN A 352 13.53 13.83 1.38
N THR A 353 12.44 14.57 1.17
CA THR A 353 11.91 15.54 2.13
C THR A 353 11.18 14.90 3.32
N GLY A 354 11.06 13.56 3.35
CA GLY A 354 10.57 12.80 4.50
C GLY A 354 9.21 13.28 5.02
N THR A 355 9.15 13.69 6.27
CA THR A 355 7.91 14.13 6.93
C THR A 355 7.27 15.37 6.28
N GLU A 356 8.05 16.22 5.61
CA GLU A 356 7.51 17.37 4.87
C GLU A 356 6.67 16.92 3.69
N TYR A 357 7.12 15.87 2.99
CA TYR A 357 6.34 15.22 1.94
C TYR A 357 4.97 14.75 2.45
N THR A 358 4.94 14.07 3.59
CA THR A 358 3.70 13.53 4.17
C THR A 358 2.73 14.64 4.59
N LYS A 359 3.24 15.77 5.10
CA LYS A 359 2.41 16.97 5.40
C LYS A 359 1.78 17.53 4.13
N VAL A 360 2.55 17.66 3.05
CA VAL A 360 2.05 18.16 1.77
C VAL A 360 0.97 17.24 1.21
N LEU A 361 1.13 15.91 1.30
CA LEU A 361 0.09 14.96 0.88
C LEU A 361 -1.21 15.18 1.66
N LYS A 362 -1.13 15.32 2.99
CA LYS A 362 -2.31 15.58 3.84
C LYS A 362 -2.99 16.89 3.45
N GLN A 363 -2.23 17.95 3.20
CA GLN A 363 -2.76 19.24 2.74
C GLN A 363 -3.49 19.09 1.40
N ILE A 364 -2.91 18.38 0.41
CA ILE A 364 -3.54 18.14 -0.88
C ILE A 364 -4.86 17.38 -0.71
N ILE A 365 -4.88 16.34 0.13
CA ILE A 365 -6.08 15.55 0.41
C ILE A 365 -7.17 16.43 1.01
N GLN A 366 -6.85 17.25 2.00
CA GLN A 366 -7.81 18.09 2.72
C GLN A 366 -8.32 19.26 1.85
N GLN A 367 -7.42 20.04 1.26
CA GLN A 367 -7.76 21.23 0.47
C GLN A 367 -8.61 20.91 -0.76
N ASN A 368 -8.46 19.70 -1.33
CA ASN A 368 -9.22 19.29 -2.51
C ASN A 368 -10.33 18.29 -2.19
N GLN A 369 -10.65 18.07 -0.90
CA GLN A 369 -11.70 17.17 -0.42
C GLN A 369 -11.61 15.77 -1.08
N LEU A 370 -10.37 15.25 -1.21
CA LEU A 370 -10.15 13.99 -1.93
C LEU A 370 -10.71 12.77 -1.20
N LYS A 371 -10.90 12.82 0.13
CA LYS A 371 -11.52 11.74 0.90
C LYS A 371 -12.93 11.38 0.44
N ASP A 372 -13.62 12.34 -0.21
CA ASP A 372 -14.94 12.09 -0.80
C ASP A 372 -14.93 10.97 -1.84
N PHE A 373 -13.75 10.68 -2.42
CA PHE A 373 -13.56 9.66 -3.46
C PHE A 373 -13.14 8.29 -2.91
N ASP A 374 -12.84 8.14 -1.62
CA ASP A 374 -12.38 6.86 -1.06
C ASP A 374 -13.45 5.76 -1.09
N GLU A 375 -14.73 6.13 -1.06
CA GLU A 375 -15.86 5.19 -1.08
C GLU A 375 -16.59 5.13 -2.43
N VAL A 376 -16.03 5.78 -3.44
CA VAL A 376 -16.64 5.84 -4.77
C VAL A 376 -16.44 4.52 -5.51
N LYS A 377 -17.45 4.11 -6.28
CA LYS A 377 -17.44 2.88 -7.08
C LYS A 377 -17.38 3.20 -8.56
N LEU A 378 -16.55 2.49 -9.30
CA LEU A 378 -16.53 2.54 -10.75
C LEU A 378 -17.77 1.80 -11.30
N LEU A 379 -18.51 2.46 -12.17
CA LEU A 379 -19.64 1.83 -12.86
C LEU A 379 -19.12 0.77 -13.86
N PRO A 380 -19.89 -0.31 -14.10
CA PRO A 380 -19.55 -1.25 -15.16
C PRO A 380 -19.59 -0.55 -16.52
N LEU A 381 -18.78 -1.04 -17.47
CA LEU A 381 -18.87 -0.64 -18.87
C LEU A 381 -20.26 -1.02 -19.39
N SER A 382 -21.08 -0.02 -19.70
CA SER A 382 -22.32 -0.28 -20.42
C SER A 382 -22.01 -0.65 -21.88
N VAL A 383 -22.83 -1.51 -22.45
CA VAL A 383 -22.70 -1.90 -23.88
C VAL A 383 -22.64 -0.66 -24.80
N LYS A 384 -23.32 0.42 -24.41
CA LYS A 384 -23.34 1.71 -25.13
C LYS A 384 -21.97 2.40 -25.22
N TYR A 385 -21.06 2.16 -24.29
CA TYR A 385 -19.73 2.80 -24.24
C TYR A 385 -18.58 1.89 -24.69
N LYS A 386 -18.86 0.60 -25.00
CA LYS A 386 -17.83 -0.32 -25.49
C LYS A 386 -17.25 0.07 -26.85
N ASN A 387 -18.00 0.85 -27.63
CA ASN A 387 -17.63 1.23 -28.99
C ASN A 387 -17.06 2.66 -29.10
N ILE A 388 -16.81 3.33 -27.97
CA ILE A 388 -16.34 4.73 -27.92
C ILE A 388 -14.96 4.83 -27.24
N ILE A 389 -14.45 3.72 -26.69
CA ILE A 389 -13.18 3.68 -25.98
C ILE A 389 -12.26 2.69 -26.64
#